data_d6a0d763a9529711e9c3241de2f1768b
#
_entry.id   d6a0d763a9529711e9c3241de2f1768b
#
_cell.length_a   1.000
_cell.length_b   1.000
_cell.length_c   1.000
_cell.angle_alpha   90.00
_cell.angle_beta   90.00
_cell.angle_gamma   90.00
#
_symmetry.space_group_name_H-M   'P 1'
#
loop_
_entity.id
_entity.type
_entity.pdbx_description
1 polymer ?
#
loop_
_entity_poly.entity_id
_entity_poly.type
_entity_poly.pdbx_seq_one_letter_code
_entity_poly.pdbx_strand_id
1 'polypeptide(L)'
;MIQYTQFADVKTDSVNLELRWANAVVSIPFTVEVNQKIAAQMAKLLENPDKVPHRTYFQAAEYNLHNDGNLTEALTWINVALEQKAKEPRYGLLKAKIQEKQGDRKEALNTINQAHDWAVKSDNANYTGQTALFRESLK
;
A
#
# COMPACT_ATOMS: atom_id res chain seq x y z
N MET A 1 -39.01 -11.49 -15.25
CA MET A 1 -37.81 -12.31 -15.43
C MET A 1 -36.57 -11.42 -15.39
N ILE A 2 -35.54 -11.76 -14.62
CA ILE A 2 -34.26 -11.06 -14.60
C ILE A 2 -33.60 -11.28 -15.96
N GLN A 3 -33.23 -10.19 -16.68
CA GLN A 3 -32.61 -10.30 -17.99
C GLN A 3 -31.11 -10.61 -17.88
N TYR A 4 -30.43 -9.95 -16.94
CA TYR A 4 -29.05 -10.27 -16.60
C TYR A 4 -28.66 -9.70 -15.24
N THR A 5 -27.58 -10.22 -14.70
CA THR A 5 -26.90 -9.74 -13.48
C THR A 5 -25.46 -9.40 -13.82
N GLN A 6 -24.92 -8.33 -13.20
CA GLN A 6 -23.52 -7.97 -13.34
C GLN A 6 -22.98 -7.38 -12.04
N PHE A 7 -21.66 -7.46 -11.88
CA PHE A 7 -20.98 -6.69 -10.85
C PHE A 7 -20.57 -5.34 -11.44
N ALA A 8 -20.92 -4.26 -10.72
CA ALA A 8 -20.60 -2.89 -11.08
C ALA A 8 -19.84 -2.21 -9.95
N ASP A 9 -19.13 -1.11 -10.26
CA ASP A 9 -18.37 -0.30 -9.30
C ASP A 9 -17.46 -1.14 -8.40
N VAL A 10 -16.73 -2.09 -8.99
CA VAL A 10 -15.81 -2.98 -8.26
C VAL A 10 -14.65 -2.17 -7.71
N LYS A 11 -14.53 -2.12 -6.38
CA LYS A 11 -13.43 -1.49 -5.63
C LYS A 11 -12.73 -2.56 -4.79
N THR A 12 -11.70 -2.15 -4.07
CA THR A 12 -10.94 -3.05 -3.20
C THR A 12 -11.77 -3.62 -2.04
N ASP A 13 -12.75 -2.85 -1.57
CA ASP A 13 -13.56 -3.12 -0.38
C ASP A 13 -15.07 -3.14 -0.64
N SER A 14 -15.49 -2.91 -1.88
CA SER A 14 -16.91 -2.84 -2.23
C SER A 14 -17.18 -3.25 -3.67
N VAL A 15 -18.40 -3.73 -3.89
CA VAL A 15 -18.93 -4.07 -5.21
C VAL A 15 -20.44 -3.91 -5.20
N ASN A 16 -21.02 -3.47 -6.30
CA ASN A 16 -22.46 -3.46 -6.50
C ASN A 16 -22.88 -4.67 -7.34
N LEU A 17 -23.87 -5.41 -6.88
CA LEU A 17 -24.59 -6.40 -7.69
C LEU A 17 -25.78 -5.71 -8.33
N GLU A 18 -25.76 -5.57 -9.64
CA GLU A 18 -26.89 -5.03 -10.39
C GLU A 18 -27.75 -6.16 -10.96
N LEU A 19 -29.03 -6.08 -10.68
CA LEU A 19 -30.08 -6.92 -11.26
C LEU A 19 -30.89 -6.06 -12.22
N ARG A 20 -30.99 -6.49 -13.47
CA ARG A 20 -31.74 -5.75 -14.49
C ARG A 20 -32.86 -6.59 -15.08
N TRP A 21 -34.07 -5.99 -15.13
CA TRP A 21 -35.20 -6.56 -15.83
C TRP A 21 -36.09 -5.45 -16.41
N ALA A 22 -36.48 -5.60 -17.65
CA ALA A 22 -37.20 -4.58 -18.41
C ALA A 22 -36.54 -3.18 -18.25
N ASN A 23 -37.27 -2.23 -17.67
CA ASN A 23 -36.76 -0.86 -17.45
C ASN A 23 -36.30 -0.62 -16.00
N ALA A 24 -36.22 -1.66 -15.17
CA ALA A 24 -35.81 -1.55 -13.79
C ALA A 24 -34.37 -2.03 -13.57
N VAL A 25 -33.64 -1.32 -12.72
CA VAL A 25 -32.32 -1.70 -12.24
C VAL A 25 -32.33 -1.63 -10.72
N VAL A 26 -31.97 -2.73 -10.07
CA VAL A 26 -31.74 -2.76 -8.63
C VAL A 26 -30.26 -2.97 -8.40
N SER A 27 -29.64 -2.07 -7.65
CA SER A 27 -28.25 -2.16 -7.24
C SER A 27 -28.16 -2.52 -5.76
N ILE A 28 -27.50 -3.62 -5.46
CA ILE A 28 -27.30 -4.13 -4.11
C ILE A 28 -25.82 -3.92 -3.76
N PRO A 29 -25.51 -3.01 -2.84
CA PRO A 29 -24.12 -2.78 -2.42
C PRO A 29 -23.63 -3.89 -1.49
N PHE A 30 -22.46 -4.42 -1.77
CA PHE A 30 -21.70 -5.28 -0.87
C PHE A 30 -20.42 -4.56 -0.46
N THR A 31 -20.17 -4.46 0.83
CA THR A 31 -18.98 -3.85 1.41
C THR A 31 -18.28 -4.83 2.34
N VAL A 32 -16.95 -4.80 2.35
CA VAL A 32 -16.13 -5.58 3.28
C VAL A 32 -15.17 -4.63 4.00
N GLU A 33 -15.21 -4.60 5.31
CA GLU A 33 -14.33 -3.76 6.14
C GLU A 33 -12.90 -4.34 6.19
N VAL A 34 -12.21 -4.33 5.04
CA VAL A 34 -10.88 -4.94 4.91
C VAL A 34 -9.84 -4.18 5.73
N ASN A 35 -9.91 -2.84 5.75
CA ASN A 35 -8.98 -2.00 6.49
C ASN A 35 -9.00 -2.30 8.00
N GLN A 36 -10.19 -2.46 8.58
CA GLN A 36 -10.34 -2.79 10.00
C GLN A 36 -9.80 -4.19 10.32
N LYS A 37 -10.03 -5.16 9.43
CA LYS A 37 -9.51 -6.52 9.61
C LYS A 37 -7.98 -6.55 9.56
N ILE A 38 -7.36 -5.82 8.63
CA ILE A 38 -5.90 -5.73 8.55
C ILE A 38 -5.33 -5.03 9.78
N ALA A 39 -5.91 -3.92 10.22
CA ALA A 39 -5.50 -3.23 11.42
C ALA A 39 -5.58 -4.13 12.67
N ALA A 40 -6.68 -4.88 12.82
CA ALA A 40 -6.85 -5.83 13.92
C ALA A 40 -5.85 -6.99 13.86
N GLN A 41 -5.57 -7.54 12.68
CA GLN A 41 -4.56 -8.58 12.49
C GLN A 41 -3.15 -8.07 12.81
N MET A 42 -2.82 -6.85 12.36
CA MET A 42 -1.54 -6.23 12.69
C MET A 42 -1.41 -5.95 14.18
N ALA A 43 -2.45 -5.44 14.85
CA ALA A 43 -2.46 -5.24 16.29
C ALA A 43 -2.15 -6.55 17.04
N LYS A 44 -2.78 -7.65 16.63
CA LYS A 44 -2.52 -8.98 17.22
C LYS A 44 -1.09 -9.49 16.96
N LEU A 45 -0.55 -9.25 15.77
CA LEU A 45 0.83 -9.62 15.46
C LEU A 45 1.83 -8.79 16.26
N LEU A 46 1.53 -7.51 16.54
CA LEU A 46 2.36 -6.59 17.32
C LEU A 46 2.42 -6.93 18.82
N GLU A 47 1.60 -7.84 19.31
CA GLU A 47 1.76 -8.41 20.66
C GLU A 47 3.11 -9.16 20.81
N ASN A 48 3.68 -9.64 19.69
CA ASN A 48 4.98 -10.31 19.64
C ASN A 48 5.82 -9.79 18.46
N PRO A 49 6.27 -8.54 18.48
CA PRO A 49 6.88 -7.87 17.33
C PRO A 49 8.16 -8.56 16.82
N ASP A 50 8.93 -9.17 17.72
CA ASP A 50 10.17 -9.88 17.38
C ASP A 50 9.95 -11.12 16.49
N LYS A 51 8.73 -11.65 16.46
CA LYS A 51 8.35 -12.81 15.65
C LYS A 51 7.73 -12.44 14.30
N VAL A 52 7.46 -11.16 14.08
CA VAL A 52 6.84 -10.69 12.84
C VAL A 52 7.92 -10.40 11.80
N PRO A 53 7.94 -11.11 10.65
CA PRO A 53 8.93 -10.87 9.61
C PRO A 53 8.80 -9.47 8.98
N HIS A 54 9.92 -8.86 8.62
CA HIS A 54 9.96 -7.55 7.95
C HIS A 54 9.03 -7.46 6.73
N ARG A 55 8.83 -8.58 6.03
CA ARG A 55 7.94 -8.65 4.86
C ARG A 55 6.48 -8.40 5.22
N THR A 56 6.02 -8.85 6.40
CA THR A 56 4.65 -8.62 6.86
C THR A 56 4.41 -7.13 7.11
N TYR A 57 5.34 -6.45 7.76
CA TYR A 57 5.29 -5.01 7.95
C TYR A 57 5.27 -4.25 6.62
N PHE A 58 6.11 -4.66 5.67
CA PHE A 58 6.12 -4.08 4.33
C PHE A 58 4.76 -4.24 3.63
N GLN A 59 4.18 -5.45 3.64
CA GLN A 59 2.89 -5.72 2.99
C GLN A 59 1.74 -4.93 3.63
N ALA A 60 1.72 -4.78 4.95
CA ALA A 60 0.72 -3.98 5.64
C ALA A 60 0.85 -2.48 5.31
N ALA A 61 2.08 -1.96 5.26
CA ALA A 61 2.34 -0.59 4.86
C ALA A 61 1.95 -0.32 3.40
N GLU A 62 2.27 -1.25 2.50
CA GLU A 62 1.91 -1.20 1.08
C GLU A 62 0.39 -1.22 0.90
N TYR A 63 -0.31 -2.06 1.66
CA TYR A 63 -1.77 -2.10 1.64
C TYR A 63 -2.39 -0.76 2.04
N ASN A 64 -1.96 -0.17 3.17
CA ASN A 64 -2.48 1.13 3.62
C ASN A 64 -2.22 2.26 2.60
N LEU A 65 -1.07 2.25 1.93
CA LEU A 65 -0.77 3.23 0.89
C LEU A 65 -1.73 3.15 -0.30
N HIS A 66 -2.07 1.93 -0.73
CA HIS A 66 -2.86 1.71 -1.94
C HIS A 66 -4.37 1.74 -1.71
N ASN A 67 -4.83 1.58 -0.47
CA ASN A 67 -6.26 1.49 -0.14
C ASN A 67 -6.74 2.63 0.77
N ASP A 68 -6.09 3.79 0.69
CA ASP A 68 -6.40 4.98 1.48
C ASP A 68 -6.51 4.69 3.00
N GLY A 69 -5.68 3.75 3.46
CA GLY A 69 -5.57 3.39 4.87
C GLY A 69 -4.78 4.42 5.68
N ASN A 70 -4.46 4.07 6.93
CA ASN A 70 -3.74 4.95 7.83
C ASN A 70 -2.26 5.09 7.42
N LEU A 71 -1.90 6.23 6.84
CA LEU A 71 -0.53 6.50 6.38
C LEU A 71 0.49 6.65 7.54
N THR A 72 0.06 7.07 8.73
CA THR A 72 0.94 7.15 9.91
C THR A 72 1.33 5.75 10.38
N GLU A 73 0.39 4.83 10.43
CA GLU A 73 0.67 3.43 10.71
C GLU A 73 1.55 2.80 9.61
N ALA A 74 1.25 3.08 8.34
CA ALA A 74 2.06 2.61 7.23
C ALA A 74 3.53 3.07 7.36
N LEU A 75 3.75 4.33 7.74
CA LEU A 75 5.09 4.87 7.96
C LEU A 75 5.79 4.18 9.13
N THR A 76 5.07 3.91 10.22
CA THR A 76 5.61 3.17 11.37
C THR A 76 6.03 1.75 10.95
N TRP A 77 5.17 1.03 10.24
CA TRP A 77 5.46 -0.34 9.81
C TRP A 77 6.61 -0.44 8.82
N ILE A 78 6.68 0.49 7.85
CA ILE A 78 7.82 0.46 6.92
C ILE A 78 9.15 0.81 7.58
N ASN A 79 9.15 1.64 8.64
CA ASN A 79 10.34 1.89 9.43
C ASN A 79 10.80 0.61 10.16
N VAL A 80 9.89 -0.13 10.80
CA VAL A 80 10.22 -1.42 11.43
C VAL A 80 10.76 -2.41 10.41
N ALA A 81 10.16 -2.48 9.22
CA ALA A 81 10.67 -3.34 8.14
C ALA A 81 12.10 -2.97 7.73
N LEU A 82 12.44 -1.67 7.68
CA LEU A 82 13.78 -1.19 7.38
C LEU A 82 14.79 -1.42 8.52
N GLU A 83 14.34 -1.41 9.79
CA GLU A 83 15.18 -1.77 10.92
C GLU A 83 15.59 -3.25 10.87
N GLN A 84 14.65 -4.14 10.55
CA GLN A 84 14.91 -5.57 10.42
C GLN A 84 15.69 -5.92 9.14
N LYS A 85 15.46 -5.18 8.05
CA LYS A 85 16.15 -5.36 6.76
C LYS A 85 16.63 -4.02 6.23
N ALA A 86 17.78 -3.60 6.69
CA ALA A 86 18.38 -2.33 6.30
C ALA A 86 18.78 -2.29 4.81
N LYS A 87 18.75 -1.10 4.24
CA LYS A 87 19.21 -0.82 2.86
C LYS A 87 18.47 -1.62 1.77
N GLU A 88 17.22 -2.00 2.04
CA GLU A 88 16.36 -2.63 1.04
C GLU A 88 15.73 -1.55 0.14
N PRO A 89 16.09 -1.47 -1.16
CA PRO A 89 15.62 -0.40 -2.06
C PRO A 89 14.09 -0.37 -2.19
N ARG A 90 13.45 -1.54 -2.21
CA ARG A 90 11.99 -1.67 -2.28
C ARG A 90 11.30 -1.01 -1.10
N TYR A 91 11.86 -1.16 0.11
CA TYR A 91 11.28 -0.59 1.33
C TYR A 91 11.50 0.93 1.38
N GLY A 92 12.67 1.39 0.96
CA GLY A 92 12.96 2.82 0.83
C GLY A 92 12.03 3.49 -0.18
N LEU A 93 11.77 2.87 -1.32
CA LEU A 93 10.81 3.38 -2.31
C LEU A 93 9.40 3.47 -1.74
N LEU A 94 8.92 2.45 -1.03
CA LEU A 94 7.60 2.48 -0.39
C LEU A 94 7.52 3.58 0.67
N LYS A 95 8.54 3.73 1.52
CA LYS A 95 8.61 4.79 2.52
C LYS A 95 8.52 6.17 1.89
N ALA A 96 9.26 6.42 0.82
CA ALA A 96 9.23 7.70 0.11
C ALA A 96 7.83 8.00 -0.48
N LYS A 97 7.15 7.00 -1.03
CA LYS A 97 5.77 7.14 -1.54
C LYS A 97 4.76 7.46 -0.43
N ILE A 98 4.92 6.84 0.75
CA ILE A 98 4.06 7.15 1.91
C ILE A 98 4.28 8.61 2.36
N GLN A 99 5.53 9.04 2.49
CA GLN A 99 5.88 10.41 2.86
C GLN A 99 5.34 11.44 1.86
N GLU A 100 5.46 11.17 0.58
CA GLU A 100 4.91 12.02 -0.47
C GLU A 100 3.39 12.14 -0.36
N LYS A 101 2.69 11.02 -0.16
CA LYS A 101 1.23 11.01 0.01
C LYS A 101 0.79 11.72 1.31
N GLN A 102 1.63 11.79 2.34
CA GLN A 102 1.42 12.60 3.54
C GLN A 102 1.70 14.10 3.33
N GLY A 103 2.26 14.48 2.19
CA GLY A 103 2.63 15.86 1.87
C GLY A 103 4.05 16.22 2.29
N ASP A 104 4.81 15.31 2.85
CA ASP A 104 6.20 15.52 3.27
C ASP A 104 7.19 15.27 2.11
N ARG A 105 7.08 16.13 1.10
CA ARG A 105 7.89 16.03 -0.14
C ARG A 105 9.39 16.10 0.13
N LYS A 106 9.81 16.87 1.12
CA LYS A 106 11.23 17.03 1.47
C LYS A 106 11.81 15.71 2.00
N GLU A 107 11.14 15.09 2.94
CA GLU A 107 11.57 13.79 3.49
C GLU A 107 11.43 12.67 2.45
N ALA A 108 10.40 12.71 1.61
CA ALA A 108 10.26 11.79 0.49
C ALA A 108 11.45 11.86 -0.47
N LEU A 109 11.93 13.08 -0.79
CA LEU A 109 13.11 13.27 -1.63
C LEU A 109 14.39 12.76 -0.98
N ASN A 110 14.57 12.99 0.32
CA ASN A 110 15.72 12.44 1.06
C ASN A 110 15.70 10.91 1.06
N THR A 111 14.55 10.32 1.36
CA THR A 111 14.37 8.86 1.43
C THR A 111 14.60 8.20 0.08
N ILE A 112 14.06 8.79 -1.01
CA ILE A 112 14.22 8.19 -2.34
C ILE A 112 15.66 8.28 -2.86
N ASN A 113 16.41 9.32 -2.52
CA ASN A 113 17.84 9.41 -2.85
C ASN A 113 18.61 8.26 -2.18
N GLN A 114 18.37 8.00 -0.89
CA GLN A 114 18.97 6.86 -0.20
C GLN A 114 18.58 5.51 -0.82
N ALA A 115 17.29 5.32 -1.13
CA ALA A 115 16.81 4.09 -1.75
C ALA A 115 17.42 3.86 -3.13
N HIS A 116 17.62 4.92 -3.90
CA HIS A 116 18.30 4.87 -5.19
C HIS A 116 19.76 4.44 -5.04
N ASP A 117 20.49 5.03 -4.08
CA ASP A 117 21.89 4.64 -3.79
C ASP A 117 21.99 3.17 -3.36
N TRP A 118 21.04 2.67 -2.59
CA TRP A 118 20.98 1.25 -2.23
C TRP A 118 20.73 0.35 -3.44
N ALA A 119 19.84 0.76 -4.36
CA ALA A 119 19.54 0.02 -5.58
C ALA A 119 20.79 -0.06 -6.50
N VAL A 120 21.49 1.05 -6.69
CA VAL A 120 22.73 1.11 -7.48
C VAL A 120 23.81 0.22 -6.85
N LYS A 121 24.04 0.33 -5.54
CA LYS A 121 25.06 -0.46 -4.83
C LYS A 121 24.78 -1.96 -4.80
N SER A 122 23.51 -2.36 -4.88
CA SER A 122 23.10 -3.77 -4.93
C SER A 122 22.95 -4.32 -6.36
N ASP A 123 23.33 -3.54 -7.37
CA ASP A 123 23.17 -3.87 -8.80
C ASP A 123 21.73 -4.30 -9.18
N ASN A 124 20.75 -3.68 -8.53
CA ASN A 124 19.35 -3.97 -8.76
C ASN A 124 18.76 -3.03 -9.81
N ALA A 125 18.93 -3.38 -11.08
CA ALA A 125 18.50 -2.57 -12.23
C ALA A 125 17.01 -2.17 -12.16
N ASN A 126 16.14 -3.07 -11.69
CA ASN A 126 14.70 -2.81 -11.58
C ASN A 126 14.42 -1.66 -10.60
N TYR A 127 14.96 -1.72 -9.38
CA TYR A 127 14.75 -0.67 -8.39
C TYR A 127 15.57 0.59 -8.67
N THR A 128 16.71 0.49 -9.34
CA THR A 128 17.44 1.66 -9.84
C THR A 128 16.57 2.50 -10.79
N GLY A 129 15.88 1.85 -11.74
CA GLY A 129 14.93 2.52 -12.63
C GLY A 129 13.72 3.11 -11.90
N GLN A 130 13.07 2.32 -11.05
CA GLN A 130 11.88 2.78 -10.31
C GLN A 130 12.16 3.96 -9.38
N THR A 131 13.26 3.90 -8.64
CA THR A 131 13.66 4.98 -7.72
C THR A 131 14.07 6.25 -8.46
N ALA A 132 14.73 6.12 -9.61
CA ALA A 132 15.07 7.26 -10.46
C ALA A 132 13.82 7.96 -10.99
N LEU A 133 12.84 7.22 -11.52
CA LEU A 133 11.56 7.76 -12.01
C LEU A 133 10.78 8.47 -10.90
N PHE A 134 10.66 7.85 -9.74
CA PHE A 134 9.95 8.47 -8.62
C PHE A 134 10.67 9.72 -8.11
N ARG A 135 12.01 9.71 -8.04
CA ARG A 135 12.80 10.89 -7.68
C ARG A 135 12.58 12.07 -8.62
N GLU A 136 12.48 11.81 -9.94
CA GLU A 136 12.19 12.87 -10.91
C GLU A 136 10.77 13.46 -10.74
N SER A 137 9.79 12.66 -10.37
CA SER A 137 8.42 13.13 -10.10
C SER A 137 8.33 14.04 -8.87
N LEU A 138 9.33 13.99 -7.98
CA LEU A 138 9.41 14.82 -6.78
C LEU A 138 10.13 16.17 -7.00
N LYS A 139 10.69 16.42 -8.17
CA LYS A 139 11.34 17.71 -8.49
C LYS A 139 10.31 18.72 -8.96
#